data_a11e75295244ba36c0da2870b650d787
#
_entry.id   a11e75295244ba36c0da2870b650d787
#
_cell.length_a   1.000
_cell.length_b   1.000
_cell.length_c   1.000
_cell.angle_alpha   90.00
_cell.angle_beta   90.00
_cell.angle_gamma   90.00
#
_symmetry.space_group_name_H-M   'P 1'
#
loop_
_entity.id
_entity.type
_entity.pdbx_description
1 polymer ?
#
loop_
_entity_poly.entity_id
_entity_poly.type
_entity_poly.pdbx_seq_one_letter_code
_entity_poly.pdbx_strand_id
1 'polypeptide(L)'
;SDASAQKLTKTGATVFRGDLEDLESLKSGAASCDAVIHTGFNHDFSKFAENCEKDRLAIEAMGSVLVGSNRPFIVTSGIALLRAERPVVETDTVGEDTPRKASDEAVAKIAAQGVNASLMRLPPSVHGAGDHGFIPILINLAREQGFAACIDDGENHWAAVHRLDAAKAYRLAIEQGALNRVYHAVGEGAIAFADIAHAISEGLGVPLKSLTMEQAKDYFTWFTHFAA
;
A
#
# COMPACT_ATOMS: atom_id res chain seq x y z
N SER A 1 11.91 -9.10 13.26
CA SER A 1 12.91 -10.18 13.22
C SER A 1 14.32 -9.61 13.42
N ASP A 2 15.29 -10.46 13.82
CA ASP A 2 16.68 -10.04 13.99
C ASP A 2 17.31 -9.61 12.65
N ALA A 3 16.96 -10.28 11.56
CA ALA A 3 17.44 -9.92 10.23
C ALA A 3 16.98 -8.51 9.82
N SER A 4 15.73 -8.14 10.11
CA SER A 4 15.22 -6.78 9.86
C SER A 4 15.93 -5.75 10.73
N ALA A 5 16.16 -6.06 12.01
CA ALA A 5 16.86 -5.18 12.92
C ALA A 5 18.31 -4.89 12.44
N GLN A 6 19.05 -5.93 12.02
CA GLN A 6 20.40 -5.77 11.46
C GLN A 6 20.42 -4.90 10.19
N LYS A 7 19.39 -5.02 9.32
CA LYS A 7 19.27 -4.16 8.14
C LYS A 7 19.06 -2.71 8.53
N LEU A 8 18.17 -2.44 9.49
CA LEU A 8 17.88 -1.08 9.98
C LEU A 8 19.11 -0.44 10.64
N THR A 9 19.83 -1.17 11.48
CA THR A 9 21.07 -0.67 12.12
C THR A 9 22.10 -0.20 11.09
N LYS A 10 22.20 -0.89 9.94
CA LYS A 10 23.12 -0.50 8.86
C LYS A 10 22.74 0.83 8.19
N THR A 11 21.50 1.27 8.29
CA THR A 11 21.05 2.58 7.76
C THR A 11 21.25 3.73 8.75
N GLY A 12 21.76 3.47 9.95
CA GLY A 12 21.88 4.46 11.02
C GLY A 12 20.60 4.68 11.83
N ALA A 13 19.53 3.92 11.55
CA ALA A 13 18.29 4.01 12.30
C ALA A 13 18.41 3.32 13.67
N THR A 14 17.78 3.90 14.69
CA THR A 14 17.60 3.25 15.99
C THR A 14 16.51 2.18 15.88
N VAL A 15 16.84 0.96 16.28
CA VAL A 15 15.91 -0.16 16.23
C VAL A 15 15.02 -0.17 17.47
N PHE A 16 13.73 0.00 17.28
CA PHE A 16 12.70 -0.28 18.28
C PHE A 16 12.03 -1.62 17.96
N ARG A 17 11.96 -2.53 18.94
CA ARG A 17 11.33 -3.83 18.76
C ARG A 17 9.83 -3.72 19.00
N GLY A 18 9.03 -4.19 18.05
CA GLY A 18 7.59 -4.22 18.13
C GLY A 18 7.00 -5.26 17.17
N ASP A 19 5.73 -5.55 17.36
CA ASP A 19 4.94 -6.46 16.55
C ASP A 19 3.55 -5.86 16.33
N LEU A 20 2.94 -6.11 15.15
CA LEU A 20 1.58 -5.64 14.84
C LEU A 20 0.51 -6.25 15.77
N GLU A 21 0.80 -7.39 16.37
CA GLU A 21 -0.08 -8.08 17.33
C GLU A 21 0.23 -7.71 18.78
N ASP A 22 1.36 -7.07 19.07
CA ASP A 22 1.70 -6.51 20.38
C ASP A 22 1.42 -4.99 20.41
N LEU A 23 0.16 -4.65 20.69
CA LEU A 23 -0.32 -3.26 20.70
C LEU A 23 0.41 -2.38 21.72
N GLU A 24 0.89 -2.94 22.83
CA GLU A 24 1.65 -2.18 23.84
C GLU A 24 3.04 -1.81 23.31
N SER A 25 3.69 -2.67 22.54
CA SER A 25 4.93 -2.32 21.84
C SER A 25 4.73 -1.18 20.84
N LEU A 26 3.61 -1.18 20.08
CA LEU A 26 3.27 -0.12 19.15
C LEU A 26 3.00 1.21 19.84
N LYS A 27 2.23 1.21 20.93
CA LYS A 27 1.98 2.40 21.77
C LYS A 27 3.28 2.99 22.32
N SER A 28 4.14 2.13 22.89
CA SER A 28 5.43 2.54 23.45
C SER A 28 6.33 3.16 22.38
N GLY A 29 6.40 2.56 21.20
CA GLY A 29 7.15 3.10 20.05
C GLY A 29 6.61 4.46 19.61
N ALA A 30 5.30 4.58 19.39
CA ALA A 30 4.66 5.82 18.99
C ALA A 30 4.81 6.94 20.05
N ALA A 31 4.71 6.60 21.33
CA ALA A 31 4.87 7.56 22.42
C ALA A 31 6.29 8.17 22.48
N SER A 32 7.30 7.42 22.05
CA SER A 32 8.72 7.82 22.10
C SER A 32 9.20 8.67 20.93
N CYS A 33 8.37 8.91 19.90
CA CYS A 33 8.75 9.58 18.67
C CYS A 33 8.05 10.94 18.49
N ASP A 34 8.66 11.85 17.76
CA ASP A 34 8.09 13.17 17.43
C ASP A 34 7.05 13.10 16.31
N ALA A 35 7.08 12.04 15.51
CA ALA A 35 6.12 11.74 14.45
C ALA A 35 6.08 10.24 14.19
N VAL A 36 5.00 9.74 13.60
CA VAL A 36 4.83 8.32 13.25
C VAL A 36 4.46 8.17 11.78
N ILE A 37 5.14 7.25 11.08
CA ILE A 37 4.74 6.75 9.76
C ILE A 37 4.44 5.27 9.91
N HIS A 38 3.20 4.88 9.69
CA HIS A 38 2.76 3.50 9.74
C HIS A 38 2.72 2.91 8.32
N THR A 39 3.71 2.06 8.00
CA THR A 39 3.79 1.30 6.74
C THR A 39 3.70 -0.21 6.98
N GLY A 40 3.46 -0.61 8.22
CA GLY A 40 3.36 -2.01 8.59
C GLY A 40 2.00 -2.58 8.22
N PHE A 41 1.98 -3.53 7.29
CA PHE A 41 0.80 -4.31 6.94
C PHE A 41 1.22 -5.74 6.62
N ASN A 42 0.43 -6.73 7.05
CA ASN A 42 0.67 -8.12 6.70
C ASN A 42 0.03 -8.43 5.34
N HIS A 43 0.88 -8.67 4.33
CA HIS A 43 0.47 -8.95 2.96
C HIS A 43 0.17 -10.45 2.69
N ASP A 44 -0.17 -11.22 3.72
CA ASP A 44 -0.79 -12.52 3.53
C ASP A 44 -2.25 -12.34 3.10
N PHE A 45 -2.48 -12.29 1.80
CA PHE A 45 -3.81 -12.08 1.21
C PHE A 45 -4.78 -13.25 1.46
N SER A 46 -4.30 -14.43 1.89
CA SER A 46 -5.18 -15.53 2.29
C SER A 46 -5.95 -15.21 3.59
N LYS A 47 -5.45 -14.25 4.38
CA LYS A 47 -6.03 -13.74 5.62
C LYS A 47 -6.35 -12.25 5.55
N PHE A 48 -6.71 -11.76 4.37
CA PHE A 48 -6.80 -10.32 4.12
C PHE A 48 -7.71 -9.58 5.10
N ALA A 49 -8.92 -10.08 5.35
CA ALA A 49 -9.86 -9.45 6.29
C ALA A 49 -9.30 -9.41 7.72
N GLU A 50 -8.68 -10.49 8.19
CA GLU A 50 -8.03 -10.55 9.51
C GLU A 50 -6.87 -9.55 9.61
N ASN A 51 -6.05 -9.46 8.56
CA ASN A 51 -4.93 -8.53 8.52
C ASN A 51 -5.37 -7.06 8.45
N CYS A 52 -6.50 -6.77 7.81
CA CYS A 52 -7.12 -5.43 7.85
C CYS A 52 -7.60 -5.06 9.25
N GLU A 53 -8.17 -6.01 10.00
CA GLU A 53 -8.59 -5.79 11.38
C GLU A 53 -7.39 -5.58 12.32
N LYS A 54 -6.31 -6.36 12.16
CA LYS A 54 -5.06 -6.15 12.91
C LYS A 54 -4.47 -4.76 12.63
N ASP A 55 -4.48 -4.32 11.39
CA ASP A 55 -4.02 -2.99 10.99
C ASP A 55 -4.88 -1.89 11.63
N ARG A 56 -6.21 -2.04 11.62
CA ARG A 56 -7.14 -1.13 12.31
C ARG A 56 -6.80 -0.98 13.80
N LEU A 57 -6.61 -2.09 14.51
CA LEU A 57 -6.25 -2.11 15.92
C LEU A 57 -4.88 -1.45 16.17
N ALA A 58 -3.89 -1.70 15.31
CA ALA A 58 -2.58 -1.08 15.40
C ALA A 58 -2.65 0.45 15.23
N ILE A 59 -3.43 0.94 14.25
CA ILE A 59 -3.65 2.37 14.02
C ILE A 59 -4.30 3.01 15.24
N GLU A 60 -5.37 2.43 15.77
CA GLU A 60 -6.07 2.94 16.96
C GLU A 60 -5.17 2.93 18.20
N ALA A 61 -4.37 1.88 18.40
CA ALA A 61 -3.43 1.78 19.50
C ALA A 61 -2.37 2.88 19.46
N MET A 62 -1.70 3.07 18.31
CA MET A 62 -0.73 4.15 18.15
C MET A 62 -1.38 5.53 18.27
N GLY A 63 -2.57 5.72 17.69
CA GLY A 63 -3.32 6.96 17.78
C GLY A 63 -3.66 7.33 19.23
N SER A 64 -4.00 6.35 20.09
CA SER A 64 -4.43 6.59 21.47
C SER A 64 -3.39 7.34 22.31
N VAL A 65 -2.09 7.16 22.04
CA VAL A 65 -0.99 7.86 22.77
C VAL A 65 -0.56 9.16 22.11
N LEU A 66 -1.17 9.54 20.98
CA LEU A 66 -0.90 10.76 20.24
C LEU A 66 -1.98 11.82 20.42
N VAL A 67 -3.10 11.51 21.07
CA VAL A 67 -4.20 12.45 21.33
C VAL A 67 -3.68 13.73 21.99
N GLY A 68 -4.06 14.89 21.44
CA GLY A 68 -3.72 16.20 21.97
C GLY A 68 -2.23 16.61 21.86
N SER A 69 -1.38 15.74 21.30
CA SER A 69 0.06 16.05 21.17
C SER A 69 0.42 16.87 19.92
N ASN A 70 -0.50 16.99 18.98
CA ASN A 70 -0.29 17.55 17.62
C ASN A 70 0.86 16.90 16.83
N ARG A 71 1.42 15.79 17.29
CA ARG A 71 2.46 15.04 16.57
C ARG A 71 1.89 14.41 15.32
N PRO A 72 2.56 14.54 14.15
CA PRO A 72 2.07 13.96 12.91
C PRO A 72 2.01 12.43 12.97
N PHE A 73 0.90 11.86 12.51
CA PHE A 73 0.73 10.43 12.33
C PHE A 73 0.25 10.15 10.91
N ILE A 74 1.10 9.55 10.06
CA ILE A 74 0.75 9.20 8.68
C ILE A 74 0.55 7.69 8.60
N VAL A 75 -0.64 7.30 8.16
CA VAL A 75 -1.02 5.91 7.93
C VAL A 75 -1.03 5.60 6.43
N THR A 76 -0.47 4.47 6.05
CA THR A 76 -0.46 4.02 4.66
C THR A 76 -1.75 3.30 4.31
N SER A 77 -2.34 3.67 3.17
CA SER A 77 -3.47 3.02 2.54
C SER A 77 -3.19 2.84 1.04
N GLY A 78 -4.16 2.46 0.23
CA GLY A 78 -4.00 2.19 -1.19
C GLY A 78 -5.02 2.89 -2.07
N ILE A 79 -4.60 3.37 -3.24
CA ILE A 79 -5.48 3.95 -4.27
C ILE A 79 -6.34 2.88 -4.93
N ALA A 80 -5.83 1.66 -5.09
CA ALA A 80 -6.56 0.56 -5.72
C ALA A 80 -7.87 0.17 -4.99
N LEU A 81 -8.11 0.73 -3.79
CA LEU A 81 -9.34 0.57 -3.03
C LEU A 81 -10.46 1.51 -3.49
N LEU A 82 -10.11 2.54 -4.25
CA LEU A 82 -11.05 3.50 -4.81
C LEU A 82 -11.58 2.99 -6.15
N ARG A 83 -12.86 3.21 -6.40
CA ARG A 83 -13.52 2.86 -7.67
C ARG A 83 -14.28 4.06 -8.20
N ALA A 84 -13.95 4.50 -9.41
CA ALA A 84 -14.66 5.56 -10.13
C ALA A 84 -14.44 5.40 -11.64
N GLU A 85 -15.37 5.89 -12.45
CA GLU A 85 -15.25 5.97 -13.91
C GLU A 85 -14.38 7.16 -14.38
N ARG A 86 -13.69 7.81 -13.46
CA ARG A 86 -12.79 8.95 -13.67
C ARG A 86 -11.51 8.76 -12.85
N PRO A 87 -10.46 9.55 -13.10
CA PRO A 87 -9.32 9.58 -12.19
C PRO A 87 -9.77 9.90 -10.76
N VAL A 88 -9.33 9.07 -9.81
CA VAL A 88 -9.66 9.23 -8.38
C VAL A 88 -8.84 10.36 -7.76
N VAL A 89 -9.42 11.06 -6.81
CA VAL A 89 -8.82 12.18 -6.08
C VAL A 89 -8.86 11.95 -4.57
N GLU A 90 -8.13 12.76 -3.81
CA GLU A 90 -7.96 12.60 -2.36
C GLU A 90 -9.28 12.69 -1.57
N THR A 91 -10.29 13.35 -2.12
CA THR A 91 -11.62 13.44 -1.49
C THR A 91 -12.51 12.22 -1.72
N ASP A 92 -12.08 11.29 -2.59
CA ASP A 92 -12.84 10.06 -2.84
C ASP A 92 -12.70 9.10 -1.65
N THR A 93 -13.79 8.40 -1.36
CA THR A 93 -13.87 7.46 -0.24
C THR A 93 -13.77 6.01 -0.72
N VAL A 94 -13.20 5.16 0.12
CA VAL A 94 -13.13 3.71 -0.13
C VAL A 94 -14.54 3.12 -0.09
N GLY A 95 -14.85 2.21 -1.03
CA GLY A 95 -16.13 1.52 -1.08
C GLY A 95 -16.40 0.61 0.13
N GLU A 96 -17.69 0.34 0.39
CA GLU A 96 -18.14 -0.46 1.55
C GLU A 96 -17.67 -1.92 1.49
N ASP A 97 -17.43 -2.45 0.31
CA ASP A 97 -17.21 -3.90 0.08
C ASP A 97 -15.76 -4.36 0.30
N THR A 98 -14.85 -3.46 0.69
CA THR A 98 -13.46 -3.84 0.92
C THR A 98 -13.07 -3.84 2.40
N PRO A 99 -12.53 -4.97 2.93
CA PRO A 99 -12.04 -5.03 4.31
C PRO A 99 -10.98 -3.96 4.64
N ARG A 100 -10.21 -3.51 3.65
CA ARG A 100 -9.15 -2.50 3.84
C ARG A 100 -9.70 -1.11 4.21
N LYS A 101 -10.99 -0.85 3.99
CA LYS A 101 -11.70 0.33 4.47
C LYS A 101 -11.49 0.57 5.97
N ALA A 102 -11.33 -0.48 6.75
CA ALA A 102 -11.11 -0.41 8.19
C ALA A 102 -9.93 0.51 8.59
N SER A 103 -8.87 0.60 7.76
CA SER A 103 -7.73 1.48 8.01
C SER A 103 -8.07 2.95 7.80
N ASP A 104 -8.80 3.28 6.73
CA ASP A 104 -9.27 4.65 6.45
C ASP A 104 -10.24 5.12 7.56
N GLU A 105 -11.17 4.24 8.00
CA GLU A 105 -12.10 4.50 9.10
C GLU A 105 -11.37 4.70 10.44
N ALA A 106 -10.33 3.89 10.72
CA ALA A 106 -9.52 4.05 11.92
C ALA A 106 -8.83 5.42 11.96
N VAL A 107 -8.28 5.88 10.82
CA VAL A 107 -7.68 7.22 10.72
C VAL A 107 -8.71 8.30 10.96
N ALA A 108 -9.89 8.22 10.35
CA ALA A 108 -10.98 9.17 10.57
C ALA A 108 -11.41 9.21 12.05
N LYS A 109 -11.52 8.03 12.70
CA LYS A 109 -11.87 7.89 14.11
C LYS A 109 -10.86 8.56 15.04
N ILE A 110 -9.55 8.28 14.87
CA ILE A 110 -8.52 8.90 15.73
C ILE A 110 -8.35 10.39 15.45
N ALA A 111 -8.54 10.84 14.21
CA ALA A 111 -8.55 12.26 13.87
C ALA A 111 -9.69 13.00 14.60
N ALA A 112 -10.89 12.39 14.65
CA ALA A 112 -12.02 12.94 15.42
C ALA A 112 -11.75 13.01 16.94
N GLN A 113 -10.80 12.23 17.45
CA GLN A 113 -10.34 12.24 18.85
C GLN A 113 -9.21 13.27 19.10
N GLY A 114 -8.82 14.04 18.08
CA GLY A 114 -7.79 15.08 18.21
C GLY A 114 -6.37 14.60 17.92
N VAL A 115 -6.20 13.48 17.22
CA VAL A 115 -4.90 13.06 16.68
C VAL A 115 -4.67 13.77 15.35
N ASN A 116 -3.48 14.31 15.13
CA ASN A 116 -3.06 14.84 13.84
C ASN A 116 -2.72 13.70 12.89
N ALA A 117 -3.74 12.99 12.41
CA ALA A 117 -3.63 11.79 11.59
C ALA A 117 -3.93 12.08 10.13
N SER A 118 -3.11 11.54 9.22
CA SER A 118 -3.27 11.67 7.76
C SER A 118 -3.14 10.32 7.08
N LEU A 119 -3.77 10.19 5.92
CA LEU A 119 -3.62 9.03 5.03
C LEU A 119 -2.63 9.33 3.91
N MET A 120 -1.74 8.39 3.64
CA MET A 120 -0.93 8.34 2.43
C MET A 120 -1.37 7.13 1.61
N ARG A 121 -2.10 7.36 0.51
CA ARG A 121 -2.54 6.30 -0.39
C ARG A 121 -1.48 6.07 -1.46
N LEU A 122 -0.95 4.85 -1.48
CA LEU A 122 0.03 4.40 -2.46
C LEU A 122 -0.66 3.75 -3.68
N PRO A 123 -0.10 3.89 -4.87
CA PRO A 123 -0.58 3.18 -6.06
C PRO A 123 -0.28 1.69 -6.00
N PRO A 124 -0.90 0.85 -6.87
CA PRO A 124 -0.59 -0.57 -6.99
C PRO A 124 0.89 -0.86 -7.25
N SER A 125 1.58 0.02 -8.00
CA SER A 125 3.00 -0.10 -8.28
C SER A 125 3.80 0.98 -7.54
N VAL A 126 4.54 0.57 -6.50
CA VAL A 126 5.60 1.37 -5.87
C VAL A 126 6.94 0.78 -6.28
N HIS A 127 7.42 1.19 -7.45
CA HIS A 127 8.53 0.52 -8.13
C HIS A 127 9.91 1.09 -7.79
N GLY A 128 10.94 0.33 -8.13
CA GLY A 128 12.34 0.71 -7.97
C GLY A 128 13.22 -0.44 -7.52
N ALA A 129 14.49 -0.18 -7.30
CA ALA A 129 15.43 -1.22 -6.90
C ALA A 129 14.99 -1.91 -5.58
N GLY A 130 14.88 -3.22 -5.60
CA GLY A 130 14.44 -4.03 -4.45
C GLY A 130 12.92 -4.09 -4.29
N ASP A 131 12.15 -3.79 -5.34
CA ASP A 131 10.71 -3.98 -5.35
C ASP A 131 10.34 -5.45 -5.12
N HIS A 132 9.37 -5.68 -4.26
CA HIS A 132 8.79 -7.00 -3.94
C HIS A 132 7.27 -7.00 -4.16
N GLY A 133 6.74 -5.94 -4.77
CA GLY A 133 5.31 -5.73 -4.96
C GLY A 133 4.74 -6.44 -6.19
N PHE A 134 3.71 -5.86 -6.75
CA PHE A 134 2.87 -6.50 -7.75
C PHE A 134 3.58 -6.71 -9.10
N ILE A 135 4.45 -5.79 -9.54
CA ILE A 135 5.17 -5.96 -10.80
C ILE A 135 6.11 -7.18 -10.76
N PRO A 136 6.97 -7.39 -9.73
CA PRO A 136 7.73 -8.63 -9.59
C PRO A 136 6.88 -9.90 -9.56
N ILE A 137 5.68 -9.86 -8.96
CA ILE A 137 4.74 -10.99 -8.97
C ILE A 137 4.31 -11.31 -10.40
N LEU A 138 3.88 -10.31 -11.18
CA LEU A 138 3.50 -10.47 -12.58
C LEU A 138 4.64 -11.00 -13.44
N ILE A 139 5.86 -10.49 -13.24
CA ILE A 139 7.07 -10.97 -13.93
C ILE A 139 7.33 -12.44 -13.64
N ASN A 140 7.24 -12.85 -12.36
CA ASN A 140 7.46 -14.24 -11.97
C ASN A 140 6.36 -15.15 -12.52
N LEU A 141 5.11 -14.72 -12.48
CA LEU A 141 4.00 -15.44 -13.05
C LEU A 141 4.19 -15.67 -14.55
N ALA A 142 4.59 -14.63 -15.29
CA ALA A 142 4.87 -14.76 -16.72
C ALA A 142 6.04 -15.73 -17.02
N ARG A 143 7.06 -15.78 -16.16
CA ARG A 143 8.16 -16.77 -16.27
C ARG A 143 7.67 -18.20 -16.04
N GLU A 144 6.86 -18.42 -15.01
CA GLU A 144 6.36 -19.72 -14.63
C GLU A 144 5.37 -20.27 -15.68
N GLN A 145 4.52 -19.41 -16.21
CA GLN A 145 3.50 -19.78 -17.20
C GLN A 145 4.01 -19.79 -18.65
N GLY A 146 5.19 -19.17 -18.90
CA GLY A 146 5.78 -19.05 -20.23
C GLY A 146 5.10 -18.02 -21.13
N PHE A 147 4.25 -17.16 -20.61
CA PHE A 147 3.62 -16.03 -21.31
C PHE A 147 3.18 -14.94 -20.34
N ALA A 148 3.18 -13.69 -20.78
CA ALA A 148 2.54 -12.57 -20.08
C ALA A 148 1.07 -12.46 -20.48
N ALA A 149 0.22 -11.93 -19.61
CA ALA A 149 -1.22 -11.85 -19.89
C ALA A 149 -1.85 -10.56 -19.38
N CYS A 150 -2.92 -10.13 -20.06
CA CYS A 150 -3.92 -9.18 -19.58
C CYS A 150 -5.32 -9.82 -19.67
N ILE A 151 -6.30 -9.20 -19.03
CA ILE A 151 -7.70 -9.64 -19.10
C ILE A 151 -8.37 -8.85 -20.21
N ASP A 152 -9.04 -9.57 -21.13
CA ASP A 152 -9.70 -9.02 -22.31
C ASP A 152 -8.75 -8.06 -23.08
N ASP A 153 -9.08 -6.78 -23.20
CA ASP A 153 -8.25 -5.75 -23.85
C ASP A 153 -7.19 -5.11 -22.92
N GLY A 154 -7.27 -5.38 -21.62
CA GLY A 154 -6.34 -4.83 -20.63
C GLY A 154 -6.45 -3.32 -20.42
N GLU A 155 -7.61 -2.75 -20.70
CA GLU A 155 -7.90 -1.31 -20.59
C GLU A 155 -8.10 -0.83 -19.15
N ASN A 156 -8.06 -1.73 -18.15
CA ASN A 156 -7.98 -1.33 -16.76
C ASN A 156 -6.64 -0.63 -16.49
N HIS A 157 -6.67 0.41 -15.66
CA HIS A 157 -5.52 1.28 -15.48
C HIS A 157 -4.94 1.18 -14.07
N TRP A 158 -3.63 1.19 -13.99
CA TRP A 158 -2.89 1.33 -12.74
C TRP A 158 -2.20 2.69 -12.65
N ALA A 159 -2.05 3.16 -11.42
CA ALA A 159 -1.12 4.23 -11.11
C ALA A 159 0.20 3.65 -10.57
N ALA A 160 1.27 4.43 -10.66
CA ALA A 160 2.59 4.06 -10.19
C ALA A 160 3.31 5.22 -9.51
N VAL A 161 4.30 4.89 -8.71
CA VAL A 161 5.24 5.87 -8.14
C VAL A 161 6.60 5.22 -7.92
N HIS A 162 7.68 5.95 -8.19
CA HIS A 162 9.00 5.47 -7.79
C HIS A 162 9.15 5.53 -6.27
N ARG A 163 9.71 4.48 -5.65
CA ARG A 163 9.83 4.36 -4.18
C ARG A 163 10.51 5.54 -3.49
N LEU A 164 11.46 6.21 -4.16
CA LEU A 164 12.14 7.39 -3.59
C LEU A 164 11.23 8.62 -3.60
N ASP A 165 10.34 8.74 -4.59
CA ASP A 165 9.36 9.83 -4.65
C ASP A 165 8.24 9.59 -3.62
N ALA A 166 7.79 8.34 -3.44
CA ALA A 166 6.92 7.98 -2.34
C ALA A 166 7.54 8.34 -0.98
N ALA A 167 8.80 7.94 -0.73
CA ALA A 167 9.51 8.29 0.49
C ALA A 167 9.62 9.81 0.70
N LYS A 168 9.86 10.57 -0.39
CA LYS A 168 9.87 12.03 -0.36
C LYS A 168 8.50 12.61 -0.01
N ALA A 169 7.41 12.02 -0.53
CA ALA A 169 6.05 12.45 -0.20
C ALA A 169 5.76 12.27 1.30
N TYR A 170 6.12 11.12 1.90
CA TYR A 170 6.01 10.91 3.35
C TYR A 170 6.80 11.95 4.15
N ARG A 171 8.06 12.18 3.76
CA ARG A 171 8.91 13.17 4.42
C ARG A 171 8.28 14.57 4.38
N LEU A 172 7.88 15.02 3.19
CA LEU A 172 7.27 16.34 3.03
C LEU A 172 5.95 16.47 3.81
N ALA A 173 5.13 15.43 3.84
CA ALA A 173 3.90 15.44 4.62
C ALA A 173 4.18 15.60 6.13
N ILE A 174 5.19 14.90 6.67
CA ILE A 174 5.63 15.08 8.08
C ILE A 174 6.19 16.48 8.33
N GLU A 175 7.10 16.97 7.47
CA GLU A 175 7.72 18.28 7.60
C GLU A 175 6.69 19.43 7.57
N GLN A 176 5.57 19.23 6.85
CA GLN A 176 4.44 20.15 6.81
C GLN A 176 3.42 19.93 7.94
N GLY A 177 3.68 18.99 8.84
CA GLY A 177 2.83 18.71 9.99
C GLY A 177 1.61 17.84 9.71
N ALA A 178 1.62 17.06 8.62
CA ALA A 178 0.58 16.15 8.15
C ALA A 178 -0.82 16.75 7.92
N LEU A 179 -1.31 17.64 8.77
CA LEU A 179 -2.48 18.53 8.61
C LEU A 179 -3.84 17.80 8.48
N ASN A 180 -3.98 16.59 9.00
CA ASN A 180 -5.23 15.78 8.92
C ASN A 180 -5.74 15.64 7.47
N ARG A 181 -4.88 15.30 6.53
CA ARG A 181 -5.19 15.22 5.11
C ARG A 181 -5.06 13.81 4.56
N VAL A 182 -5.67 13.62 3.40
CA VAL A 182 -5.40 12.49 2.52
C VAL A 182 -4.43 12.94 1.44
N TYR A 183 -3.44 12.14 1.15
CA TYR A 183 -2.45 12.35 0.10
C TYR A 183 -2.45 11.16 -0.85
N HIS A 184 -2.36 11.39 -2.15
CA HIS A 184 -2.09 10.37 -3.15
C HIS A 184 -0.62 10.47 -3.58
N ALA A 185 0.21 9.49 -3.20
CA ALA A 185 1.60 9.44 -3.64
C ALA A 185 1.69 8.78 -5.02
N VAL A 186 1.29 9.51 -6.06
CA VAL A 186 1.27 9.07 -7.45
C VAL A 186 2.25 9.90 -8.25
N GLY A 187 3.13 9.24 -9.00
CA GLY A 187 4.03 9.87 -9.97
C GLY A 187 3.55 9.68 -11.42
N GLU A 188 2.91 8.55 -11.68
CA GLU A 188 2.42 8.15 -13.01
C GLU A 188 1.00 7.60 -12.85
N GLY A 189 0.08 8.11 -13.65
CA GLY A 189 -1.32 7.68 -13.65
C GLY A 189 -1.75 7.09 -14.98
N ALA A 190 -2.87 6.37 -14.97
CA ALA A 190 -3.54 5.84 -16.15
C ALA A 190 -2.64 4.96 -17.06
N ILE A 191 -1.84 4.08 -16.43
CA ILE A 191 -1.04 3.08 -17.17
C ILE A 191 -1.97 1.90 -17.45
N ALA A 192 -2.23 1.61 -18.73
CA ALA A 192 -3.04 0.46 -19.11
C ALA A 192 -2.36 -0.85 -18.67
N PHE A 193 -3.13 -1.78 -18.12
CA PHE A 193 -2.59 -3.07 -17.70
C PHE A 193 -2.02 -3.85 -18.89
N ALA A 194 -2.60 -3.67 -20.09
CA ALA A 194 -2.05 -4.20 -21.33
C ALA A 194 -0.62 -3.73 -21.60
N ASP A 195 -0.28 -2.45 -21.34
CA ASP A 195 1.07 -1.92 -21.51
C ASP A 195 2.05 -2.55 -20.53
N ILE A 196 1.62 -2.79 -19.27
CA ILE A 196 2.41 -3.50 -18.26
C ILE A 196 2.69 -4.93 -18.73
N ALA A 197 1.66 -5.65 -19.19
CA ALA A 197 1.78 -7.01 -19.68
C ALA A 197 2.68 -7.09 -20.93
N HIS A 198 2.57 -6.10 -21.83
CA HIS A 198 3.41 -5.99 -23.02
C HIS A 198 4.89 -5.78 -22.66
N ALA A 199 5.18 -4.84 -21.77
CA ALA A 199 6.54 -4.60 -21.29
C ALA A 199 7.16 -5.84 -20.63
N ILE A 200 6.37 -6.61 -19.87
CA ILE A 200 6.81 -7.88 -19.27
C ILE A 200 7.08 -8.93 -20.37
N SER A 201 6.19 -9.04 -21.36
CA SER A 201 6.33 -9.95 -22.50
C SER A 201 7.62 -9.67 -23.25
N GLU A 202 7.89 -8.42 -23.64
CA GLU A 202 9.11 -8.01 -24.35
C GLU A 202 10.36 -8.26 -23.48
N GLY A 203 10.34 -7.83 -22.22
CA GLY A 203 11.48 -7.97 -21.31
C GLY A 203 11.89 -9.40 -21.00
N LEU A 204 10.94 -10.34 -21.06
CA LEU A 204 11.18 -11.79 -20.86
C LEU A 204 11.35 -12.56 -22.18
N GLY A 205 10.98 -11.99 -23.31
CA GLY A 205 10.94 -12.69 -24.61
C GLY A 205 9.88 -13.81 -24.65
N VAL A 206 8.75 -13.62 -23.96
CA VAL A 206 7.63 -14.57 -23.92
C VAL A 206 6.42 -13.99 -24.66
N PRO A 207 5.47 -14.83 -25.16
CA PRO A 207 4.26 -14.32 -25.78
C PRO A 207 3.40 -13.48 -24.84
N LEU A 208 2.68 -12.49 -25.38
CA LEU A 208 1.57 -11.80 -24.70
C LEU A 208 0.25 -12.47 -25.11
N LYS A 209 -0.63 -12.70 -24.14
CA LYS A 209 -1.97 -13.25 -24.36
C LYS A 209 -3.04 -12.39 -23.70
N SER A 210 -4.15 -12.20 -24.41
CA SER A 210 -5.41 -11.76 -23.85
C SER A 210 -6.15 -12.96 -23.29
N LEU A 211 -6.61 -12.88 -22.05
CA LEU A 211 -7.36 -13.95 -21.36
C LEU A 211 -8.77 -13.48 -21.07
N THR A 212 -9.73 -14.38 -21.20
CA THR A 212 -11.06 -14.11 -20.64
C THR A 212 -10.99 -14.07 -19.11
N MET A 213 -11.98 -13.45 -18.45
CA MET A 213 -12.06 -13.41 -16.99
C MET A 213 -12.01 -14.83 -16.37
N GLU A 214 -12.57 -15.84 -17.04
CA GLU A 214 -12.53 -17.24 -16.59
C GLU A 214 -11.10 -17.80 -16.62
N GLN A 215 -10.40 -17.62 -17.72
CA GLN A 215 -8.99 -18.03 -17.87
C GLN A 215 -8.04 -17.27 -16.93
N ALA A 216 -8.35 -16.00 -16.69
CA ALA A 216 -7.59 -15.14 -15.78
C ALA A 216 -7.59 -15.63 -14.33
N LYS A 217 -8.69 -16.26 -13.87
CA LYS A 217 -8.76 -16.85 -12.53
C LYS A 217 -7.75 -17.98 -12.33
N ASP A 218 -7.52 -18.77 -13.36
CA ASP A 218 -6.55 -19.87 -13.33
C ASP A 218 -5.11 -19.33 -13.44
N TYR A 219 -4.91 -18.30 -14.27
CA TYR A 219 -3.60 -17.68 -14.49
C TYR A 219 -3.16 -16.83 -13.30
N PHE A 220 -3.97 -15.82 -12.91
CA PHE A 220 -3.63 -14.85 -11.85
C PHE A 220 -3.96 -15.37 -10.44
N THR A 221 -4.84 -16.37 -10.31
CA THR A 221 -5.30 -16.92 -9.03
C THR A 221 -5.84 -15.84 -8.10
N TRP A 222 -5.29 -15.68 -6.91
CA TRP A 222 -5.67 -14.62 -5.97
C TRP A 222 -5.42 -13.20 -6.50
N PHE A 223 -4.49 -13.04 -7.44
CA PHE A 223 -4.13 -11.74 -8.02
C PHE A 223 -5.16 -11.23 -9.04
N THR A 224 -6.09 -12.09 -9.50
CA THR A 224 -7.13 -11.72 -10.51
C THR A 224 -7.84 -10.42 -10.17
N HIS A 225 -8.17 -10.19 -8.90
CA HIS A 225 -8.86 -8.98 -8.45
C HIS A 225 -8.07 -7.69 -8.70
N PHE A 226 -6.75 -7.76 -8.76
CA PHE A 226 -5.88 -6.62 -9.04
C PHE A 226 -5.61 -6.46 -10.53
N ALA A 227 -5.71 -7.53 -11.32
CA ALA A 227 -5.49 -7.55 -12.76
C ALA A 227 -6.75 -7.21 -13.57
N ALA A 228 -7.93 -7.12 -12.91
CA ALA A 228 -9.24 -6.83 -13.51
C ALA A 228 -9.61 -5.34 -13.46
#